data_92a09f5abee89756614dd0aaaf0a56be
#
_entry.id   92a09f5abee89756614dd0aaaf0a56be
#
_cell.length_a   1.000
_cell.length_b   1.000
_cell.length_c   1.000
_cell.angle_alpha   90.00
_cell.angle_beta   90.00
_cell.angle_gamma   90.00
#
_symmetry.space_group_name_H-M   'P 1'
#
loop_
_entity.id
_entity.type
_entity.pdbx_description
1 polymer ?
#
loop_
_entity_poly.entity_id
_entity_poly.type
_entity_poly.pdbx_seq_one_letter_code
_entity_poly.pdbx_strand_id
1 'polypeptide(L)'
;FKLFKSKQMALFFIFSCLLGMSLQVTNGYATPFITSFKGDPAMIDTFAANNATLLVSISQVAEALCILLIPFFLKRFGIKVVMLIAMFAWVLRFGFFGLGNPAFPGVILFVASCIVYGVAFDFFNVSGGLFVDQKCDPKIRASAQGLFMLMTNGLGATIGTLLAGQVINHYCQFNEQGYLMGDWRSCWLIFAGYALVVAVLFAFLFKPKKLN
;
A
#
# COMPACT_ATOMS: atom_id res chain seq x y z
N PHE A 1 -21.55 -14.35 -9.03
CA PHE A 1 -21.44 -13.77 -10.39
C PHE A 1 -22.30 -12.51 -10.63
N LYS A 2 -23.39 -12.25 -9.84
CA LYS A 2 -24.20 -11.03 -9.99
C LYS A 2 -23.41 -9.74 -9.73
N LEU A 3 -22.40 -9.77 -8.83
CA LEU A 3 -21.56 -8.62 -8.46
C LEU A 3 -20.68 -8.13 -9.63
N PHE A 4 -20.21 -9.02 -10.50
CA PHE A 4 -19.39 -8.66 -11.66
C PHE A 4 -20.21 -8.18 -12.88
N LYS A 5 -21.54 -8.24 -12.85
CA LYS A 5 -22.39 -7.72 -13.94
C LYS A 5 -22.34 -6.19 -14.05
N SER A 6 -22.06 -5.49 -12.97
CA SER A 6 -21.81 -4.05 -12.98
C SER A 6 -20.36 -3.77 -13.34
N LYS A 7 -20.10 -3.06 -14.45
CA LYS A 7 -18.75 -2.64 -14.86
C LYS A 7 -18.00 -1.90 -13.73
N GLN A 8 -18.72 -1.10 -12.95
CA GLN A 8 -18.12 -0.36 -11.83
C GLN A 8 -17.67 -1.29 -10.70
N MET A 9 -18.48 -2.28 -10.34
CA MET A 9 -18.14 -3.27 -9.31
C MET A 9 -16.98 -4.17 -9.77
N ALA A 10 -17.00 -4.62 -11.03
CA ALA A 10 -15.91 -5.41 -11.58
C ALA A 10 -14.58 -4.62 -11.56
N LEU A 11 -14.57 -3.38 -12.01
CA LEU A 11 -13.39 -2.51 -11.94
C LEU A 11 -12.95 -2.29 -10.49
N PHE A 12 -13.89 -2.03 -9.58
CA PHE A 12 -13.57 -1.86 -8.16
C PHE A 12 -12.84 -3.08 -7.59
N PHE A 13 -13.34 -4.30 -7.83
CA PHE A 13 -12.69 -5.52 -7.35
C PHE A 13 -11.31 -5.77 -7.99
N ILE A 14 -11.15 -5.46 -9.27
CA ILE A 14 -9.83 -5.54 -9.94
C ILE A 14 -8.85 -4.57 -9.26
N PHE A 15 -9.23 -3.32 -9.08
CA PHE A 15 -8.36 -2.35 -8.42
C PHE A 15 -8.11 -2.68 -6.94
N SER A 16 -9.07 -3.31 -6.26
CA SER A 16 -8.88 -3.82 -4.90
C SER A 16 -7.81 -4.91 -4.84
N CYS A 17 -7.80 -5.81 -5.83
CA CYS A 17 -6.76 -6.82 -5.96
C CYS A 17 -5.38 -6.18 -6.21
N LEU A 18 -5.29 -5.24 -7.17
CA LEU A 18 -4.05 -4.54 -7.48
C LEU A 18 -3.51 -3.74 -6.27
N LEU A 19 -4.40 -3.15 -5.48
CA LEU A 19 -3.99 -2.44 -4.27
C LEU A 19 -3.54 -3.40 -3.16
N GLY A 20 -4.20 -4.56 -3.04
CA GLY A 20 -3.80 -5.62 -2.12
C GLY A 20 -2.38 -6.12 -2.38
N MET A 21 -1.93 -6.09 -3.64
CA MET A 21 -0.54 -6.38 -3.98
C MET A 21 0.41 -5.35 -3.36
N SER A 22 0.10 -4.05 -3.45
CA SER A 22 0.91 -2.98 -2.83
C SER A 22 0.99 -3.13 -1.30
N LEU A 23 -0.14 -3.46 -0.67
CA LEU A 23 -0.19 -3.72 0.78
C LEU A 23 0.78 -4.84 1.18
N GLN A 24 0.80 -5.93 0.42
CA GLN A 24 1.62 -7.09 0.75
C GLN A 24 3.10 -6.85 0.53
N VAL A 25 3.48 -6.06 -0.49
CA VAL A 25 4.87 -5.61 -0.69
C VAL A 25 5.39 -4.92 0.58
N THR A 26 4.63 -3.97 1.11
CA THR A 26 5.02 -3.27 2.33
C THR A 26 5.07 -4.17 3.56
N ASN A 27 4.07 -5.00 3.77
CA ASN A 27 3.99 -5.88 4.94
C ASN A 27 5.11 -6.94 4.95
N GLY A 28 5.49 -7.44 3.79
CA GLY A 28 6.54 -8.44 3.65
C GLY A 28 7.96 -7.87 3.71
N TYR A 29 8.18 -6.67 3.18
CA TYR A 29 9.54 -6.22 2.87
C TYR A 29 9.98 -4.91 3.53
N ALA A 30 9.10 -4.14 4.19
CA ALA A 30 9.51 -2.91 4.86
C ALA A 30 10.51 -3.16 6.00
N THR A 31 10.24 -4.10 6.88
CA THR A 31 11.15 -4.46 7.98
C THR A 31 12.45 -5.11 7.48
N PRO A 32 12.44 -6.14 6.60
CA PRO A 32 13.67 -6.67 5.99
C PRO A 32 14.52 -5.62 5.30
N PHE A 33 13.91 -4.69 4.58
CA PHE A 33 14.60 -3.57 3.93
C PHE A 33 15.34 -2.69 4.93
N ILE A 34 14.66 -2.19 5.97
CA ILE A 34 15.31 -1.32 6.95
C ILE A 34 16.38 -2.09 7.74
N THR A 35 16.14 -3.35 8.05
CA THR A 35 17.09 -4.21 8.76
C THR A 35 18.31 -4.55 7.89
N SER A 36 18.19 -4.56 6.57
CA SER A 36 19.31 -4.85 5.66
C SER A 36 20.49 -3.92 5.85
N PHE A 37 20.23 -2.69 6.26
CA PHE A 37 21.29 -1.70 6.53
C PHE A 37 22.23 -2.09 7.71
N LYS A 38 21.87 -3.09 8.50
CA LYS A 38 22.82 -3.69 9.48
C LYS A 38 23.98 -4.45 8.82
N GLY A 39 23.81 -4.86 7.58
CA GLY A 39 24.88 -5.47 6.78
C GLY A 39 25.85 -4.46 6.16
N ASP A 40 25.55 -3.15 6.25
CA ASP A 40 26.43 -2.08 5.77
C ASP A 40 27.20 -1.44 6.92
N PRO A 41 28.55 -1.56 6.97
CA PRO A 41 29.38 -0.97 8.03
C PRO A 41 29.18 0.55 8.21
N ALA A 42 28.79 1.27 7.16
CA ALA A 42 28.53 2.71 7.23
C ALA A 42 27.17 3.04 7.87
N MET A 43 26.24 2.09 7.92
CA MET A 43 24.85 2.31 8.35
C MET A 43 24.46 1.49 9.59
N ILE A 44 25.29 0.55 10.02
CA ILE A 44 25.01 -0.39 11.11
C ILE A 44 24.66 0.31 12.44
N ASP A 45 25.30 1.44 12.73
CA ASP A 45 25.10 2.18 13.98
C ASP A 45 23.92 3.17 13.91
N THR A 46 23.21 3.25 12.79
CA THR A 46 22.06 4.15 12.68
C THR A 46 20.88 3.67 13.53
N PHE A 47 20.14 4.63 14.10
CA PHE A 47 18.95 4.32 14.90
C PHE A 47 17.92 3.52 14.09
N ALA A 48 17.67 3.90 12.84
CA ALA A 48 16.69 3.26 11.99
C ALA A 48 17.04 1.79 11.70
N ALA A 49 18.29 1.49 11.35
CA ALA A 49 18.73 0.12 11.09
C ALA A 49 18.56 -0.78 12.33
N ASN A 50 18.87 -0.24 13.53
CA ASN A 50 18.79 -0.98 14.78
C ASN A 50 17.37 -1.09 15.34
N ASN A 51 16.44 -0.20 14.94
CA ASN A 51 15.08 -0.13 15.44
C ASN A 51 14.05 -0.19 14.31
N ALA A 52 14.26 -1.06 13.31
CA ALA A 52 13.40 -1.18 12.13
C ALA A 52 11.93 -1.41 12.50
N THR A 53 11.66 -2.30 13.46
CA THR A 53 10.29 -2.58 13.92
C THR A 53 9.64 -1.35 14.57
N LEU A 54 10.39 -0.60 15.38
CA LEU A 54 9.89 0.64 15.98
C LEU A 54 9.56 1.68 14.90
N LEU A 55 10.42 1.81 13.90
CA LEU A 55 10.19 2.74 12.79
C LEU A 55 8.95 2.35 11.99
N VAL A 56 8.79 1.06 11.67
CA VAL A 56 7.60 0.57 10.94
C VAL A 56 6.34 0.71 11.79
N SER A 57 6.41 0.62 13.11
CA SER A 57 5.23 0.81 14.00
C SER A 57 4.66 2.24 13.96
N ILE A 58 5.43 3.23 13.50
CA ILE A 58 4.91 4.58 13.20
C ILE A 58 3.76 4.49 12.18
N SER A 59 3.81 3.53 11.26
CA SER A 59 2.72 3.30 10.30
C SER A 59 1.39 2.98 10.99
N GLN A 60 1.40 2.20 12.07
CA GLN A 60 0.21 1.82 12.82
C GLN A 60 -0.38 3.01 13.60
N VAL A 61 0.49 3.87 14.14
CA VAL A 61 0.04 5.13 14.76
C VAL A 61 -0.58 6.05 13.70
N ALA A 62 0.04 6.13 12.52
CA ALA A 62 -0.48 6.91 11.40
C ALA A 62 -1.84 6.38 10.92
N GLU A 63 -2.05 5.06 10.85
CA GLU A 63 -3.36 4.45 10.55
C GLU A 63 -4.43 4.95 11.54
N ALA A 64 -4.17 4.81 12.84
CA ALA A 64 -5.12 5.23 13.87
C ALA A 64 -5.52 6.72 13.76
N LEU A 65 -4.59 7.57 13.40
CA LEU A 65 -4.86 9.01 13.20
C LEU A 65 -5.56 9.28 11.87
N CYS A 66 -5.17 8.59 10.80
CA CYS A 66 -5.74 8.78 9.46
C CYS A 66 -7.22 8.36 9.39
N ILE A 67 -7.63 7.32 10.12
CA ILE A 67 -9.05 6.90 10.22
C ILE A 67 -9.93 8.07 10.67
N LEU A 68 -9.46 8.90 11.61
CA LEU A 68 -10.22 10.06 12.11
C LEU A 68 -10.42 11.15 11.03
N LEU A 69 -9.55 11.22 10.04
CA LEU A 69 -9.63 12.20 8.95
C LEU A 69 -10.56 11.76 7.83
N ILE A 70 -10.84 10.47 7.69
CA ILE A 70 -11.62 9.91 6.57
C ILE A 70 -13.01 10.55 6.43
N PRO A 71 -13.82 10.76 7.49
CA PRO A 71 -15.13 11.40 7.36
C PRO A 71 -15.06 12.79 6.76
N PHE A 72 -14.04 13.57 7.14
CA PHE A 72 -13.81 14.91 6.59
C PHE A 72 -13.50 14.84 5.07
N PHE A 73 -12.58 13.96 4.67
CA PHE A 73 -12.19 13.81 3.28
C PHE A 73 -13.34 13.26 2.42
N LEU A 74 -14.10 12.28 2.91
CA LEU A 74 -15.25 11.73 2.22
C LEU A 74 -16.34 12.77 1.99
N LYS A 75 -16.65 13.60 3.01
CA LYS A 75 -17.64 14.66 2.91
C LYS A 75 -17.19 15.75 1.93
N ARG A 76 -15.89 16.07 1.90
CA ARG A 76 -15.35 17.16 1.07
C ARG A 76 -15.13 16.76 -0.38
N PHE A 77 -14.59 15.57 -0.62
CA PHE A 77 -14.06 15.15 -1.92
C PHE A 77 -14.81 13.96 -2.53
N GLY A 78 -15.57 13.23 -1.73
CA GLY A 78 -16.28 12.02 -2.15
C GLY A 78 -15.39 10.78 -2.30
N ILE A 79 -16.04 9.62 -2.43
CA ILE A 79 -15.40 8.30 -2.38
C ILE A 79 -14.30 8.13 -3.43
N LYS A 80 -14.53 8.52 -4.68
CA LYS A 80 -13.55 8.33 -5.76
C LYS A 80 -12.23 9.06 -5.47
N VAL A 81 -12.33 10.32 -5.05
CA VAL A 81 -11.13 11.13 -4.81
C VAL A 81 -10.38 10.62 -3.60
N VAL A 82 -11.08 10.17 -2.55
CA VAL A 82 -10.45 9.58 -1.36
C VAL A 82 -9.71 8.29 -1.71
N MET A 83 -10.30 7.41 -2.52
CA MET A 83 -9.62 6.22 -3.04
C MET A 83 -8.40 6.58 -3.89
N LEU A 84 -8.50 7.63 -4.71
CA LEU A 84 -7.39 8.07 -5.56
C LEU A 84 -6.25 8.65 -4.73
N ILE A 85 -6.56 9.41 -3.67
CA ILE A 85 -5.56 9.89 -2.70
C ILE A 85 -4.81 8.70 -2.09
N ALA A 86 -5.51 7.64 -1.69
CA ALA A 86 -4.90 6.43 -1.17
C ALA A 86 -3.94 5.77 -2.17
N MET A 87 -4.33 5.71 -3.44
CA MET A 87 -3.48 5.12 -4.50
C MET A 87 -2.20 5.94 -4.73
N PHE A 88 -2.30 7.27 -4.75
CA PHE A 88 -1.11 8.13 -4.82
C PHE A 88 -0.26 8.08 -3.55
N ALA A 89 -0.88 7.86 -2.39
CA ALA A 89 -0.14 7.64 -1.16
C ALA A 89 0.74 6.38 -1.22
N TRP A 90 0.32 5.32 -1.91
CA TRP A 90 1.18 4.15 -2.18
C TRP A 90 2.41 4.52 -3.04
N VAL A 91 2.24 5.38 -4.04
CA VAL A 91 3.37 5.89 -4.84
C VAL A 91 4.38 6.61 -3.97
N LEU A 92 3.90 7.50 -3.10
CA LEU A 92 4.76 8.24 -2.17
C LEU A 92 5.42 7.30 -1.15
N ARG A 93 4.69 6.33 -0.62
CA ARG A 93 5.23 5.34 0.33
C ARG A 93 6.45 4.63 -0.25
N PHE A 94 6.31 4.06 -1.43
CA PHE A 94 7.40 3.33 -2.08
C PHE A 94 8.50 4.26 -2.57
N GLY A 95 8.14 5.43 -3.10
CA GLY A 95 9.11 6.45 -3.51
C GLY A 95 9.98 6.92 -2.35
N PHE A 96 9.41 7.18 -1.19
CA PHE A 96 10.15 7.59 0.00
C PHE A 96 11.09 6.49 0.52
N PHE A 97 10.67 5.22 0.47
CA PHE A 97 11.57 4.11 0.79
C PHE A 97 12.70 3.98 -0.23
N GLY A 98 12.41 4.15 -1.52
CA GLY A 98 13.42 4.06 -2.58
C GLY A 98 14.44 5.20 -2.60
N LEU A 99 14.06 6.38 -2.10
CA LEU A 99 14.91 7.58 -2.08
C LEU A 99 15.54 7.86 -0.71
N GLY A 100 14.99 7.26 0.35
CA GLY A 100 15.51 7.42 1.71
C GLY A 100 16.66 6.48 2.04
N ASN A 101 17.26 6.73 3.19
CA ASN A 101 18.25 5.85 3.81
C ASN A 101 18.17 5.99 5.35
N PRO A 102 18.79 5.10 6.14
CA PRO A 102 18.67 5.12 7.60
C PRO A 102 19.44 6.25 8.29
N ALA A 103 20.35 6.95 7.58
CA ALA A 103 21.10 8.08 8.12
C ALA A 103 20.34 9.39 7.93
N PHE A 104 20.65 10.39 8.76
CA PHE A 104 20.14 11.75 8.57
C PHE A 104 20.81 12.43 7.36
N PRO A 105 20.07 13.14 6.48
CA PRO A 105 18.63 13.44 6.54
C PRO A 105 17.72 12.39 5.89
N GLY A 106 18.25 11.33 5.28
CA GLY A 106 17.48 10.33 4.52
C GLY A 106 16.44 9.59 5.34
N VAL A 107 16.65 9.43 6.65
CA VAL A 107 15.69 8.79 7.58
C VAL A 107 14.35 9.55 7.66
N ILE A 108 14.33 10.84 7.37
CA ILE A 108 13.10 11.64 7.31
C ILE A 108 12.16 11.06 6.25
N LEU A 109 12.67 10.58 5.14
CA LEU A 109 11.87 9.93 4.11
C LEU A 109 11.31 8.58 4.58
N PHE A 110 12.04 7.83 5.40
CA PHE A 110 11.53 6.60 6.00
C PHE A 110 10.35 6.90 6.95
N VAL A 111 10.49 7.91 7.79
CA VAL A 111 9.40 8.34 8.67
C VAL A 111 8.20 8.85 7.87
N ALA A 112 8.44 9.67 6.85
CA ALA A 112 7.39 10.17 5.97
C ALA A 112 6.67 9.00 5.25
N SER A 113 7.42 7.99 4.77
CA SER A 113 6.85 6.76 4.22
C SER A 113 5.91 6.06 5.22
N CYS A 114 6.33 5.95 6.48
CA CYS A 114 5.51 5.32 7.52
C CYS A 114 4.23 6.13 7.83
N ILE A 115 4.30 7.45 7.83
CA ILE A 115 3.13 8.32 8.05
C ILE A 115 2.15 8.21 6.87
N VAL A 116 2.64 8.25 5.64
CA VAL A 116 1.81 8.17 4.44
C VAL A 116 1.10 6.81 4.31
N TYR A 117 1.61 5.77 4.93
CA TYR A 117 0.99 4.45 4.95
C TYR A 117 -0.44 4.47 5.51
N GLY A 118 -0.72 5.22 6.57
CA GLY A 118 -2.07 5.33 7.12
C GLY A 118 -3.07 5.87 6.08
N VAL A 119 -2.67 6.89 5.30
CA VAL A 119 -3.49 7.39 4.18
C VAL A 119 -3.63 6.32 3.09
N ALA A 120 -2.53 5.66 2.72
CA ALA A 120 -2.52 4.67 1.64
C ALA A 120 -3.45 3.48 1.92
N PHE A 121 -3.46 2.99 3.16
CA PHE A 121 -4.23 1.82 3.56
C PHE A 121 -5.68 2.17 3.91
N ASP A 122 -5.89 3.06 4.87
CA ASP A 122 -7.23 3.29 5.44
C ASP A 122 -8.17 4.03 4.50
N PHE A 123 -7.67 5.02 3.76
CA PHE A 123 -8.51 5.76 2.83
C PHE A 123 -9.11 4.88 1.75
N PHE A 124 -8.37 3.88 1.28
CA PHE A 124 -8.94 2.93 0.33
C PHE A 124 -9.88 1.92 0.98
N ASN A 125 -9.47 1.32 2.11
CA ASN A 125 -10.27 0.27 2.75
C ASN A 125 -11.61 0.79 3.24
N VAL A 126 -11.64 1.91 3.95
CA VAL A 126 -12.89 2.49 4.47
C VAL A 126 -13.77 3.00 3.33
N SER A 127 -13.19 3.72 2.36
CA SER A 127 -13.95 4.21 1.21
C SER A 127 -14.45 3.08 0.32
N GLY A 128 -13.67 2.00 0.20
CA GLY A 128 -14.05 0.79 -0.54
C GLY A 128 -15.21 0.06 0.11
N GLY A 129 -15.15 -0.12 1.42
CA GLY A 129 -16.26 -0.68 2.20
C GLY A 129 -17.54 0.14 2.03
N LEU A 130 -17.46 1.45 2.16
CA LEU A 130 -18.60 2.35 1.94
C LEU A 130 -19.12 2.29 0.50
N PHE A 131 -18.24 2.20 -0.49
CA PHE A 131 -18.64 2.05 -1.89
C PHE A 131 -19.45 0.76 -2.11
N VAL A 132 -18.99 -0.36 -1.54
CA VAL A 132 -19.71 -1.65 -1.59
C VAL A 132 -21.08 -1.53 -0.92
N ASP A 133 -21.15 -0.92 0.26
CA ASP A 133 -22.39 -0.74 1.01
C ASP A 133 -23.43 0.10 0.25
N GLN A 134 -22.99 1.12 -0.46
CA GLN A 134 -23.87 1.99 -1.23
C GLN A 134 -24.32 1.40 -2.57
N LYS A 135 -23.53 0.47 -3.15
CA LYS A 135 -23.81 -0.09 -4.48
C LYS A 135 -24.46 -1.44 -4.47
N CYS A 136 -24.41 -2.16 -3.36
CA CYS A 136 -24.94 -3.51 -3.26
C CYS A 136 -26.33 -3.55 -2.62
N ASP A 137 -27.18 -4.44 -3.14
CA ASP A 137 -28.43 -4.80 -2.47
C ASP A 137 -28.14 -5.31 -1.05
N PRO A 138 -28.93 -4.91 -0.02
CA PRO A 138 -28.77 -5.39 1.34
C PRO A 138 -28.64 -6.91 1.49
N LYS A 139 -29.31 -7.67 0.63
CA LYS A 139 -29.29 -9.15 0.66
C LYS A 139 -27.92 -9.76 0.30
N ILE A 140 -27.10 -9.05 -0.47
CA ILE A 140 -25.80 -9.55 -0.94
C ILE A 140 -24.62 -8.72 -0.41
N ARG A 141 -24.88 -7.69 0.40
CA ARG A 141 -23.88 -6.76 0.91
C ARG A 141 -22.74 -7.46 1.67
N ALA A 142 -23.08 -8.35 2.58
CA ALA A 142 -22.08 -9.11 3.34
C ALA A 142 -21.18 -9.96 2.42
N SER A 143 -21.75 -10.60 1.40
CA SER A 143 -20.97 -11.35 0.40
C SER A 143 -20.07 -10.44 -0.45
N ALA A 144 -20.53 -9.23 -0.76
CA ALA A 144 -19.74 -8.26 -1.51
C ALA A 144 -18.58 -7.70 -0.67
N GLN A 145 -18.78 -7.46 0.62
CA GLN A 145 -17.71 -7.12 1.56
C GLN A 145 -16.69 -8.25 1.70
N GLY A 146 -17.17 -9.49 1.85
CA GLY A 146 -16.29 -10.67 1.86
C GLY A 146 -15.46 -10.80 0.58
N LEU A 147 -16.07 -10.54 -0.58
CA LEU A 147 -15.35 -10.53 -1.86
C LEU A 147 -14.32 -9.40 -1.94
N PHE A 148 -14.64 -8.21 -1.43
CA PHE A 148 -13.70 -7.11 -1.34
C PHE A 148 -12.45 -7.50 -0.52
N MET A 149 -12.66 -8.09 0.66
CA MET A 149 -11.57 -8.60 1.51
C MET A 149 -10.79 -9.73 0.84
N LEU A 150 -11.47 -10.63 0.11
CA LEU A 150 -10.81 -11.70 -0.65
C LEU A 150 -9.93 -11.13 -1.77
N MET A 151 -10.40 -10.11 -2.49
CA MET A 151 -9.63 -9.49 -3.57
C MET A 151 -8.41 -8.73 -3.04
N THR A 152 -8.52 -8.05 -1.90
CA THR A 152 -7.40 -7.32 -1.29
C THR A 152 -6.45 -8.25 -0.54
N ASN A 153 -6.92 -8.90 0.53
CA ASN A 153 -6.10 -9.64 1.48
C ASN A 153 -5.89 -11.12 1.11
N GLY A 154 -6.67 -11.63 0.15
CA GLY A 154 -6.52 -12.97 -0.40
C GLY A 154 -5.73 -12.95 -1.70
N LEU A 155 -6.41 -12.77 -2.83
CA LEU A 155 -5.81 -12.83 -4.17
C LEU A 155 -4.72 -11.77 -4.36
N GLY A 156 -5.01 -10.52 -4.00
CA GLY A 156 -4.03 -9.43 -4.11
C GLY A 156 -2.78 -9.70 -3.29
N ALA A 157 -2.95 -10.11 -2.04
CA ALA A 157 -1.84 -10.45 -1.17
C ALA A 157 -1.00 -11.61 -1.72
N THR A 158 -1.64 -12.69 -2.19
CA THR A 158 -0.94 -13.85 -2.74
C THR A 158 -0.12 -13.49 -3.98
N ILE A 159 -0.75 -12.84 -4.97
CA ILE A 159 -0.09 -12.42 -6.20
C ILE A 159 1.02 -11.40 -5.88
N GLY A 160 0.73 -10.46 -4.99
CA GLY A 160 1.68 -9.43 -4.56
C GLY A 160 2.94 -10.02 -3.91
N THR A 161 2.78 -11.00 -3.03
CA THR A 161 3.92 -11.71 -2.41
C THR A 161 4.79 -12.41 -3.45
N LEU A 162 4.17 -13.13 -4.40
CA LEU A 162 4.90 -13.86 -5.43
C LEU A 162 5.68 -12.92 -6.35
N LEU A 163 5.03 -11.86 -6.86
CA LEU A 163 5.67 -10.91 -7.77
C LEU A 163 6.72 -10.04 -7.06
N ALA A 164 6.44 -9.58 -5.85
CA ALA A 164 7.42 -8.84 -5.07
C ALA A 164 8.65 -9.70 -4.75
N GLY A 165 8.44 -10.97 -4.41
CA GLY A 165 9.54 -11.92 -4.19
C GLY A 165 10.43 -12.08 -5.42
N GLN A 166 9.85 -12.18 -6.61
CA GLN A 166 10.62 -12.24 -7.87
C GLN A 166 11.47 -10.98 -8.10
N VAL A 167 10.88 -9.79 -7.91
CA VAL A 167 11.62 -8.53 -8.06
C VAL A 167 12.75 -8.47 -7.04
N ILE A 168 12.46 -8.75 -5.77
CA ILE A 168 13.47 -8.66 -4.72
C ILE A 168 14.57 -9.69 -4.88
N ASN A 169 14.27 -10.94 -5.21
CA ASN A 169 15.27 -11.98 -5.44
C ASN A 169 16.16 -11.70 -6.67
N HIS A 170 15.69 -10.86 -7.60
CA HIS A 170 16.49 -10.43 -8.74
C HIS A 170 17.55 -9.37 -8.35
N TYR A 171 17.21 -8.48 -7.43
CA TYR A 171 18.06 -7.34 -7.05
C TYR A 171 18.78 -7.53 -5.70
N CYS A 172 18.29 -8.42 -4.85
CA CYS A 172 18.79 -8.61 -3.49
C CYS A 172 19.06 -10.09 -3.20
N GLN A 173 20.09 -10.34 -2.37
CA GLN A 173 20.47 -11.68 -1.92
C GLN A 173 20.82 -11.66 -0.43
N PHE A 174 20.67 -12.80 0.24
CA PHE A 174 21.10 -12.94 1.63
C PHE A 174 22.62 -12.97 1.72
N ASN A 175 23.17 -12.15 2.60
CA ASN A 175 24.57 -12.22 2.96
C ASN A 175 24.84 -13.32 4.01
N GLU A 176 26.13 -13.54 4.37
CA GLU A 176 26.53 -14.55 5.37
C GLU A 176 25.93 -14.30 6.76
N GLN A 177 25.56 -13.06 7.06
CA GLN A 177 24.93 -12.65 8.32
C GLN A 177 23.40 -12.79 8.32
N GLY A 178 22.80 -13.23 7.20
CA GLY A 178 21.37 -13.40 7.04
C GLY A 178 20.59 -12.12 6.74
N TYR A 179 21.25 -11.04 6.37
CA TYR A 179 20.60 -9.81 5.91
C TYR A 179 20.37 -9.85 4.40
N LEU A 180 19.20 -9.40 3.98
CA LEU A 180 18.82 -9.31 2.57
C LEU A 180 19.42 -8.03 1.96
N MET A 181 20.58 -8.16 1.33
CA MET A 181 21.38 -7.05 0.80
C MET A 181 21.24 -6.94 -0.72
N GLY A 182 21.31 -5.72 -1.26
CA GLY A 182 21.28 -5.50 -2.70
C GLY A 182 20.73 -4.13 -3.08
N ASP A 183 20.23 -4.01 -4.32
CA ASP A 183 19.69 -2.75 -4.84
C ASP A 183 18.21 -2.56 -4.46
N TRP A 184 17.98 -2.29 -3.20
CA TRP A 184 16.66 -1.97 -2.66
C TRP A 184 16.04 -0.72 -3.30
N ARG A 185 16.86 0.22 -3.73
CA ARG A 185 16.37 1.44 -4.39
C ARG A 185 15.62 1.09 -5.65
N SER A 186 16.18 0.26 -6.51
CA SER A 186 15.51 -0.21 -7.72
C SER A 186 14.23 -0.97 -7.41
N CYS A 187 14.24 -1.85 -6.41
CA CYS A 187 13.03 -2.56 -5.97
C CYS A 187 11.89 -1.59 -5.60
N TRP A 188 12.16 -0.63 -4.71
CA TRP A 188 11.14 0.32 -4.26
C TRP A 188 10.66 1.25 -5.38
N LEU A 189 11.54 1.67 -6.28
CA LEU A 189 11.14 2.49 -7.44
C LEU A 189 10.30 1.70 -8.46
N ILE A 190 10.55 0.41 -8.64
CA ILE A 190 9.69 -0.47 -9.45
C ILE A 190 8.30 -0.56 -8.81
N PHE A 191 8.20 -0.75 -7.49
CA PHE A 191 6.92 -0.77 -6.79
C PHE A 191 6.21 0.58 -6.83
N ALA A 192 6.94 1.69 -6.75
CA ALA A 192 6.38 3.04 -6.92
C ALA A 192 5.83 3.25 -8.35
N GLY A 193 6.55 2.78 -9.37
CA GLY A 193 6.10 2.79 -10.75
C GLY A 193 4.83 1.96 -10.96
N TYR A 194 4.77 0.77 -10.39
CA TYR A 194 3.57 -0.06 -10.38
C TYR A 194 2.38 0.68 -9.75
N ALA A 195 2.56 1.23 -8.55
CA ALA A 195 1.51 1.98 -7.85
C ALA A 195 1.04 3.20 -8.65
N LEU A 196 1.96 3.90 -9.34
CA LEU A 196 1.63 5.03 -10.19
C LEU A 196 0.76 4.60 -11.38
N VAL A 197 1.12 3.52 -12.07
CA VAL A 197 0.31 2.97 -13.17
C VAL A 197 -1.10 2.63 -12.69
N VAL A 198 -1.21 1.94 -11.54
CA VAL A 198 -2.51 1.59 -10.96
C VAL A 198 -3.32 2.85 -10.63
N ALA A 199 -2.72 3.88 -10.02
CA ALA A 199 -3.39 5.13 -9.69
C ALA A 199 -3.90 5.86 -10.94
N VAL A 200 -3.08 5.95 -11.99
CA VAL A 200 -3.44 6.58 -13.26
C VAL A 200 -4.58 5.81 -13.94
N LEU A 201 -4.48 4.50 -14.04
CA LEU A 201 -5.55 3.67 -14.62
C LEU A 201 -6.86 3.82 -13.84
N PHE A 202 -6.81 3.85 -12.51
CA PHE A 202 -7.99 4.08 -11.69
C PHE A 202 -8.63 5.44 -11.96
N ALA A 203 -7.83 6.49 -12.06
CA ALA A 203 -8.31 7.85 -12.31
C ALA A 203 -9.15 7.94 -13.60
N PHE A 204 -8.71 7.24 -14.66
CA PHE A 204 -9.38 7.25 -15.95
C PHE A 204 -10.53 6.24 -16.07
N LEU A 205 -10.35 5.03 -15.56
CA LEU A 205 -11.29 3.93 -15.76
C LEU A 205 -12.42 3.92 -14.72
N PHE A 206 -12.15 4.32 -13.47
CA PHE A 206 -13.12 4.30 -12.41
C PHE A 206 -13.96 5.60 -12.40
N LYS A 207 -15.15 5.52 -12.96
CA LYS A 207 -16.13 6.63 -13.01
C LYS A 207 -17.39 6.24 -12.24
N PRO A 208 -17.46 6.46 -10.92
CA PRO A 208 -18.70 6.20 -10.19
C PRO A 208 -19.78 7.16 -10.71
N LYS A 209 -20.97 6.61 -11.03
CA LYS A 209 -22.14 7.48 -11.31
C LYS A 209 -22.39 8.30 -10.05
N LYS A 210 -22.58 9.63 -10.22
CA LYS A 210 -23.06 10.48 -9.13
C LYS A 210 -24.33 9.86 -8.56
N LEU A 211 -24.37 9.68 -7.26
CA LEU A 211 -25.61 9.42 -6.55
C LEU A 211 -26.39 10.71 -6.57
N ASN A 212 -27.53 10.71 -7.23
CA ASN A 212 -28.52 11.81 -7.11
C ASN A 212 -29.10 11.74 -5.71
#